data_24411465434004e83f3db9967dfb015b
#
_entry.id   24411465434004e83f3db9967dfb015b
#
_cell.length_a   1.000
_cell.length_b   1.000
_cell.length_c   1.000
_cell.angle_alpha   90.00
_cell.angle_beta   90.00
_cell.angle_gamma   90.00
#
_symmetry.space_group_name_H-M   'P 1'
#
loop_
_entity.id
_entity.type
_entity.pdbx_description
1 polymer ?
#
loop_
_entity_poly.entity_id
_entity_poly.type
_entity_poly.pdbx_seq_one_letter_code
_entity_poly.pdbx_strand_id
1 'polypeptide(L)'
;SEIKRNYPENFPIIISDNGPQFISIDFKKFIRITGMSNVRTSLYYPYSNGKLERFHKSIKSECIRKEPILSIEDARKVIGRYINVYNSQRLHNAIWWVTPLDKLRGRELEIFEQRDKKLEIAREKRKVARRLERFQAAWII
;
A
#
# COMPACT_ATOMS: atom_id res chain seq x y z
N SER A 1 -19.90 9.47 1.30
CA SER A 1 -18.69 9.13 0.54
C SER A 1 -18.48 7.63 0.57
N GLU A 2 -17.79 7.09 -0.41
CA GLU A 2 -17.46 5.66 -0.52
C GLU A 2 -16.71 5.15 0.72
N ILE A 3 -15.84 5.98 1.29
CA ILE A 3 -15.12 5.67 2.52
C ILE A 3 -16.07 5.42 3.70
N LYS A 4 -17.07 6.27 3.89
CA LYS A 4 -18.07 6.09 4.96
C LYS A 4 -18.93 4.83 4.77
N ARG A 5 -19.17 4.44 3.51
CA ARG A 5 -19.93 3.23 3.20
C ARG A 5 -19.13 1.97 3.53
N ASN A 6 -17.83 1.99 3.24
CA ASN A 6 -16.96 0.83 3.44
C ASN A 6 -16.39 0.74 4.86
N TYR A 7 -16.32 1.86 5.58
CA TYR A 7 -15.73 1.96 6.93
C TYR A 7 -16.57 2.90 7.81
N PRO A 8 -17.78 2.48 8.23
CA PRO A 8 -18.71 3.35 8.96
C PRO A 8 -18.19 3.78 10.33
N GLU A 9 -17.39 2.93 10.98
CA GLU A 9 -16.80 3.19 12.30
C GLU A 9 -15.53 4.07 12.26
N ASN A 10 -14.98 4.30 11.07
CA ASN A 10 -13.74 5.05 10.93
C ASN A 10 -14.00 6.47 10.41
N PHE A 11 -13.49 7.46 11.14
CA PHE A 11 -13.49 8.86 10.71
C PHE A 11 -12.10 9.21 10.14
N PRO A 12 -11.89 9.12 8.82
CA PRO A 12 -10.60 9.39 8.25
C PRO A 12 -10.22 10.86 8.44
N ILE A 13 -8.96 11.09 8.77
CA ILE A 13 -8.37 12.41 8.84
C ILE A 13 -7.75 12.72 7.48
N ILE A 14 -8.18 13.83 6.88
CA ILE A 14 -7.56 14.32 5.65
C ILE A 14 -6.38 15.21 6.04
N ILE A 15 -5.19 14.81 5.63
CA ILE A 15 -3.99 15.65 5.78
C ILE A 15 -3.80 16.39 4.47
N SER A 16 -3.77 17.72 4.52
CA SER A 16 -3.62 18.57 3.34
C SER A 16 -2.55 19.64 3.56
N ASP A 17 -2.00 20.16 2.48
CA ASP A 17 -1.23 21.38 2.50
C ASP A 17 -2.15 22.61 2.65
N ASN A 18 -1.57 23.81 2.54
CA ASN A 18 -2.30 25.06 2.61
C ASN A 18 -2.75 25.56 1.22
N GLY A 19 -2.89 24.65 0.25
CA GLY A 19 -3.38 24.99 -1.09
C GLY A 19 -4.77 25.64 -1.05
N PRO A 20 -5.07 26.57 -1.98
CA PRO A 20 -6.35 27.32 -2.02
C PRO A 20 -7.57 26.40 -1.99
N GLN A 21 -7.48 25.23 -2.63
CA GLN A 21 -8.56 24.23 -2.69
C GLN A 21 -8.93 23.69 -1.30
N PHE A 22 -7.97 23.57 -0.37
CA PHE A 22 -8.20 23.06 0.98
C PHE A 22 -8.59 24.12 2.02
N ILE A 23 -8.52 25.40 1.63
CA ILE A 23 -8.96 26.52 2.46
C ILE A 23 -10.35 27.03 2.04
N SER A 24 -10.84 26.60 0.88
CA SER A 24 -12.10 27.03 0.30
C SER A 24 -13.31 26.74 1.21
N ILE A 25 -14.35 27.54 1.08
CA ILE A 25 -15.61 27.36 1.80
C ILE A 25 -16.24 26.02 1.44
N ASP A 26 -16.18 25.63 0.18
CA ASP A 26 -16.76 24.37 -0.31
C ASP A 26 -16.07 23.15 0.27
N PHE A 27 -14.74 23.18 0.40
CA PHE A 27 -14.01 22.11 1.05
C PHE A 27 -14.36 22.00 2.54
N LYS A 28 -14.47 23.14 3.24
CA LYS A 28 -14.91 23.17 4.65
C LYS A 28 -16.32 22.61 4.83
N LYS A 29 -17.25 22.96 3.93
CA LYS A 29 -18.61 22.38 3.91
C LYS A 29 -18.57 20.88 3.67
N PHE A 30 -17.77 20.41 2.71
CA PHE A 30 -17.58 18.99 2.43
C PHE A 30 -17.10 18.23 3.66
N ILE A 31 -16.07 18.71 4.34
CA ILE A 31 -15.54 18.11 5.58
C ILE A 31 -16.62 18.00 6.66
N ARG A 32 -17.41 19.09 6.87
CA ARG A 32 -18.50 19.11 7.85
C ARG A 32 -19.59 18.08 7.51
N ILE A 33 -20.05 18.05 6.26
CA ILE A 33 -21.13 17.14 5.82
C ILE A 33 -20.68 15.67 5.90
N THR A 34 -19.41 15.39 5.60
CA THR A 34 -18.89 14.04 5.64
C THR A 34 -18.50 13.58 7.06
N GLY A 35 -18.44 14.47 8.04
CA GLY A 35 -17.99 14.16 9.40
C GLY A 35 -16.52 13.76 9.47
N MET A 36 -15.72 14.12 8.47
CA MET A 36 -14.27 13.90 8.46
C MET A 36 -13.56 15.02 9.22
N SER A 37 -12.31 14.77 9.59
CA SER A 37 -11.42 15.82 10.12
C SER A 37 -10.41 16.22 9.06
N ASN A 38 -10.02 17.49 9.07
CA ASN A 38 -8.91 17.97 8.24
C ASN A 38 -7.81 18.54 9.13
N VAL A 39 -6.58 18.06 8.91
CA VAL A 39 -5.37 18.58 9.53
C VAL A 39 -4.52 19.19 8.43
N ARG A 40 -4.22 20.48 8.56
CA ARG A 40 -3.32 21.17 7.64
C ARG A 40 -1.89 21.01 8.09
N THR A 41 -1.01 20.72 7.15
CA THR A 41 0.43 20.67 7.43
C THR A 41 0.97 22.07 7.69
N SER A 42 1.99 22.15 8.55
CA SER A 42 2.70 23.41 8.77
C SER A 42 3.37 23.88 7.47
N LEU A 43 3.36 25.20 7.22
CA LEU A 43 3.99 25.83 6.06
C LEU A 43 5.48 25.50 5.90
N TYR A 44 6.15 25.18 7.01
CA TYR A 44 7.60 24.95 7.05
C TYR A 44 7.98 23.49 7.34
N TYR A 45 7.02 22.54 7.26
CA TYR A 45 7.30 21.14 7.57
C TYR A 45 6.93 20.21 6.40
N PRO A 46 7.77 20.15 5.35
CA PRO A 46 7.48 19.38 4.12
C PRO A 46 7.36 17.89 4.35
N TYR A 47 7.93 17.35 5.42
CA TYR A 47 7.88 15.90 5.72
C TYR A 47 6.48 15.34 5.95
N SER A 48 5.51 16.19 6.28
CA SER A 48 4.12 15.78 6.52
C SER A 48 3.48 15.14 5.29
N ASN A 49 3.87 15.54 4.08
CA ASN A 49 3.36 15.02 2.81
C ASN A 49 4.30 14.02 2.11
N GLY A 50 5.43 13.68 2.73
CA GLY A 50 6.46 12.84 2.09
C GLY A 50 5.94 11.47 1.62
N LYS A 51 4.94 10.88 2.28
CA LYS A 51 4.30 9.63 1.83
C LYS A 51 3.51 9.84 0.54
N LEU A 52 2.77 10.94 0.44
CA LEU A 52 1.99 11.30 -0.74
C LEU A 52 2.91 11.64 -1.92
N GLU A 53 3.96 12.41 -1.67
CA GLU A 53 4.97 12.74 -2.69
C GLU A 53 5.65 11.50 -3.23
N ARG A 54 6.04 10.56 -2.37
CA ARG A 54 6.58 9.26 -2.78
C ARG A 54 5.59 8.47 -3.62
N PHE A 55 4.33 8.45 -3.25
CA PHE A 55 3.27 7.79 -4.01
C PHE A 55 3.10 8.43 -5.40
N HIS A 56 3.08 9.77 -5.49
CA HIS A 56 3.04 10.48 -6.77
C HIS A 56 4.27 10.18 -7.63
N LYS A 57 5.46 10.08 -7.03
CA LYS A 57 6.68 9.69 -7.74
C LYS A 57 6.54 8.28 -8.32
N SER A 58 6.03 7.33 -7.55
CA SER A 58 5.78 5.96 -8.00
C SER A 58 4.77 5.91 -9.15
N ILE A 59 3.61 6.57 -9.04
CA ILE A 59 2.63 6.65 -10.14
C ILE A 59 3.26 7.23 -11.40
N LYS A 60 4.00 8.34 -11.28
CA LYS A 60 4.63 8.97 -12.44
C LYS A 60 5.63 8.05 -13.12
N SER A 61 6.49 7.37 -12.36
CA SER A 61 7.57 6.55 -12.92
C SER A 61 7.12 5.17 -13.38
N GLU A 62 6.19 4.55 -12.67
CA GLU A 62 5.80 3.16 -12.89
C GLU A 62 4.54 3.00 -13.75
N CYS A 63 3.74 4.07 -13.87
CA CYS A 63 2.48 4.06 -14.60
C CYS A 63 2.49 5.09 -15.73
N ILE A 64 2.44 6.39 -15.41
CA ILE A 64 2.17 7.45 -16.39
C ILE A 64 3.25 7.54 -17.48
N ARG A 65 4.52 7.34 -17.13
CA ARG A 65 5.64 7.41 -18.08
C ARG A 65 5.82 6.16 -18.94
N LYS A 66 5.14 5.07 -18.60
CA LYS A 66 5.29 3.79 -19.32
C LYS A 66 4.23 3.54 -20.37
N GLU A 67 3.08 4.17 -20.26
CA GLU A 67 1.97 3.99 -21.19
C GLU A 67 1.64 5.32 -21.87
N PRO A 68 1.41 5.32 -23.19
CA PRO A 68 0.92 6.51 -23.88
C PRO A 68 -0.50 6.82 -23.39
N ILE A 69 -0.69 7.98 -22.80
CA ILE A 69 -1.99 8.46 -22.34
C ILE A 69 -2.48 9.50 -23.33
N LEU A 70 -3.52 9.15 -24.07
CA LEU A 70 -4.04 9.99 -25.16
C LEU A 70 -5.26 10.81 -24.75
N SER A 71 -5.96 10.42 -23.68
CA SER A 71 -7.17 11.08 -23.18
C SER A 71 -7.26 11.05 -21.65
N ILE A 72 -8.18 11.85 -21.11
CA ILE A 72 -8.49 11.84 -19.68
C ILE A 72 -9.10 10.48 -19.27
N GLU A 73 -9.90 9.88 -20.13
CA GLU A 73 -10.51 8.57 -19.94
C GLU A 73 -9.45 7.47 -19.88
N ASP A 74 -8.46 7.52 -20.75
CA ASP A 74 -7.31 6.59 -20.71
C ASP A 74 -6.51 6.78 -19.43
N ALA A 75 -6.24 8.02 -19.04
CA ALA A 75 -5.56 8.33 -17.78
C ALA A 75 -6.29 7.70 -16.60
N ARG A 76 -7.62 7.85 -16.52
CA ARG A 76 -8.42 7.27 -15.44
C ARG A 76 -8.34 5.74 -15.41
N LYS A 77 -8.40 5.08 -16.55
CA LYS A 77 -8.28 3.62 -16.67
C LYS A 77 -6.91 3.12 -16.23
N VAL A 78 -5.86 3.74 -16.77
CA VAL A 78 -4.47 3.35 -16.51
C VAL A 78 -4.11 3.58 -15.04
N ILE A 79 -4.41 4.75 -14.50
CA ILE A 79 -4.17 5.08 -13.09
C ILE A 79 -5.03 4.21 -12.18
N GLY A 80 -6.29 3.96 -12.53
CA GLY A 80 -7.19 3.10 -11.75
C GLY A 80 -6.67 1.67 -11.63
N ARG A 81 -6.19 1.07 -12.74
CA ARG A 81 -5.53 -0.25 -12.71
C ARG A 81 -4.29 -0.24 -11.82
N TYR A 82 -3.44 0.77 -11.97
CA TYR A 82 -2.23 0.89 -11.16
C TYR A 82 -2.55 0.99 -9.66
N ILE A 83 -3.50 1.84 -9.28
CA ILE A 83 -3.93 1.99 -7.88
C ILE A 83 -4.46 0.68 -7.32
N ASN A 84 -5.23 -0.07 -8.11
CA ASN A 84 -5.73 -1.37 -7.68
C ASN A 84 -4.58 -2.35 -7.41
N VAL A 85 -3.64 -2.49 -8.33
CA VAL A 85 -2.44 -3.34 -8.16
C VAL A 85 -1.60 -2.86 -6.98
N TYR A 86 -1.38 -1.55 -6.85
CA TYR A 86 -0.63 -0.94 -5.76
C TYR A 86 -1.23 -1.30 -4.40
N ASN A 87 -2.54 -1.25 -4.27
CA ASN A 87 -3.23 -1.50 -3.00
C ASN A 87 -3.40 -2.99 -2.70
N SER A 88 -3.63 -3.84 -3.71
CA SER A 88 -4.03 -5.23 -3.50
C SER A 88 -2.94 -6.26 -3.75
N GLN A 89 -1.86 -5.92 -4.46
CA GLN A 89 -0.83 -6.89 -4.86
C GLN A 89 0.58 -6.44 -4.48
N ARG A 90 0.86 -5.13 -4.47
CA ARG A 90 2.20 -4.64 -4.18
C ARG A 90 2.53 -4.77 -2.70
N LEU A 91 3.61 -5.48 -2.41
CA LEU A 91 4.15 -5.59 -1.05
C LEU A 91 4.98 -4.35 -0.70
N HIS A 92 4.80 -3.84 0.50
CA HIS A 92 5.49 -2.64 0.98
C HIS A 92 6.36 -2.92 2.20
N ASN A 93 7.65 -2.62 2.09
CA ASN A 93 8.60 -2.80 3.18
C ASN A 93 8.18 -2.03 4.45
N ALA A 94 7.72 -0.77 4.30
CA ALA A 94 7.32 0.07 5.43
C ALA A 94 6.14 -0.47 6.26
N ILE A 95 5.42 -1.46 5.75
CA ILE A 95 4.33 -2.17 6.44
C ILE A 95 4.59 -3.67 6.50
N TRP A 96 5.86 -4.08 6.61
CA TRP A 96 6.29 -5.48 6.79
C TRP A 96 5.93 -6.40 5.62
N TRP A 97 6.07 -5.89 4.39
CA TRP A 97 5.84 -6.67 3.17
C TRP A 97 4.42 -7.26 3.07
N VAL A 98 3.44 -6.53 3.56
CA VAL A 98 2.02 -6.78 3.25
C VAL A 98 1.52 -5.74 2.26
N THR A 99 0.33 -5.99 1.68
CA THR A 99 -0.29 -4.99 0.81
C THR A 99 -0.99 -3.91 1.66
N PRO A 100 -1.16 -2.68 1.14
CA PRO A 100 -1.96 -1.66 1.83
C PRO A 100 -3.36 -2.15 2.19
N LEU A 101 -3.99 -2.94 1.32
CA LEU A 101 -5.32 -3.47 1.55
C LEU A 101 -5.36 -4.52 2.67
N ASP A 102 -4.35 -5.39 2.74
CA ASP A 102 -4.25 -6.38 3.82
C ASP A 102 -4.02 -5.69 5.16
N LYS A 103 -3.16 -4.66 5.19
CA LYS A 103 -2.94 -3.85 6.39
C LYS A 103 -4.21 -3.13 6.84
N LEU A 104 -4.95 -2.53 5.90
CA LEU A 104 -6.21 -1.84 6.17
C LEU A 104 -7.28 -2.79 6.74
N ARG A 105 -7.26 -4.04 6.32
CA ARG A 105 -8.20 -5.09 6.77
C ARG A 105 -7.74 -5.82 8.03
N GLY A 106 -6.60 -5.45 8.61
CA GLY A 106 -6.04 -6.09 9.81
C GLY A 106 -5.58 -7.54 9.60
N ARG A 107 -5.29 -7.93 8.34
CA ARG A 107 -4.89 -9.32 8.01
C ARG A 107 -3.38 -9.58 8.14
N GLU A 108 -2.62 -8.60 8.58
CA GLU A 108 -1.16 -8.72 8.65
C GLU A 108 -0.69 -9.86 9.55
N LEU A 109 -1.33 -10.08 10.70
CA LEU A 109 -0.93 -11.15 11.63
C LEU A 109 -1.12 -12.53 11.01
N GLU A 110 -2.25 -12.78 10.35
CA GLU A 110 -2.51 -14.03 9.63
C GLU A 110 -1.45 -14.29 8.54
N ILE A 111 -1.10 -13.24 7.79
CA ILE A 111 -0.08 -13.33 6.74
C ILE A 111 1.30 -13.66 7.34
N PHE A 112 1.65 -13.08 8.48
CA PHE A 112 2.91 -13.37 9.16
C PHE A 112 2.97 -14.82 9.65
N GLU A 113 1.92 -15.29 10.30
CA GLU A 113 1.85 -16.70 10.72
C GLU A 113 1.99 -17.68 9.55
N GLN A 114 1.31 -17.40 8.43
CA GLN A 114 1.43 -18.23 7.22
C GLN A 114 2.85 -18.21 6.64
N ARG A 115 3.54 -17.06 6.68
CA ARG A 115 4.94 -16.96 6.24
C ARG A 115 5.86 -17.76 7.13
N ASP A 116 5.70 -17.65 8.44
CA ASP A 116 6.54 -18.37 9.40
C ASP A 116 6.37 -19.88 9.24
N LYS A 117 5.13 -20.37 9.11
CA LYS A 117 4.85 -21.79 8.81
C LYS A 117 5.52 -22.25 7.51
N LYS A 118 5.44 -21.45 6.44
CA LYS A 118 6.10 -21.77 5.16
C LYS A 118 7.62 -21.79 5.28
N LEU A 119 8.20 -20.87 6.04
CA LEU A 119 9.63 -20.83 6.28
C LEU A 119 10.11 -22.04 7.07
N GLU A 120 9.35 -22.47 8.08
CA GLU A 120 9.67 -23.65 8.88
C GLU A 120 9.63 -24.93 8.03
N ILE A 121 8.55 -25.13 7.26
CA ILE A 121 8.44 -26.24 6.32
C ILE A 121 9.63 -26.24 5.32
N ALA A 122 9.99 -25.08 4.80
CA ALA A 122 11.10 -24.96 3.87
C ALA A 122 12.47 -25.23 4.53
N ARG A 123 12.63 -24.91 5.82
CA ARG A 123 13.82 -25.26 6.60
C ARG A 123 13.93 -26.76 6.80
N GLU A 124 12.84 -27.42 7.19
CA GLU A 124 12.82 -28.87 7.38
C GLU A 124 13.08 -29.63 6.07
N LYS A 125 12.43 -29.23 4.97
CA LYS A 125 12.73 -29.81 3.64
C LYS A 125 14.22 -29.72 3.27
N ARG A 126 14.84 -28.56 3.52
CA ARG A 126 16.29 -28.40 3.26
C ARG A 126 17.16 -29.25 4.17
N LYS A 127 16.78 -29.45 5.44
CA LYS A 127 17.51 -30.35 6.34
C LYS A 127 17.45 -31.80 5.84
N VAL A 128 16.27 -32.26 5.45
CA VAL A 128 16.07 -33.61 4.91
C VAL A 128 16.88 -33.81 3.63
N ALA A 129 16.78 -32.87 2.68
CA ALA A 129 17.54 -32.95 1.43
C ALA A 129 19.06 -33.05 1.68
N ARG A 130 19.63 -32.19 2.53
CA ARG A 130 21.06 -32.24 2.90
C ARG A 130 21.44 -33.53 3.58
N ARG A 131 20.55 -34.13 4.38
CA ARG A 131 20.81 -35.43 5.02
C ARG A 131 20.89 -36.55 3.96
N LEU A 132 19.94 -36.56 3.01
CA LEU A 132 19.93 -37.53 1.92
C LEU A 132 21.16 -37.41 1.03
N GLU A 133 21.55 -36.21 0.66
CA GLU A 133 22.77 -35.96 -0.12
C GLU A 133 24.03 -36.51 0.61
N ARG A 134 24.14 -36.28 1.91
CA ARG A 134 25.25 -36.82 2.70
C ARG A 134 25.27 -38.34 2.74
N PHE A 135 24.10 -38.98 2.88
CA PHE A 135 23.99 -40.43 2.83
C PHE A 135 24.40 -40.99 1.46
N GLN A 136 23.93 -40.38 0.38
CA GLN A 136 24.29 -40.79 -0.99
C GLN A 136 25.80 -40.63 -1.26
N ALA A 137 26.39 -39.50 -0.82
CA ALA A 137 27.82 -39.27 -0.97
C ALA A 137 28.69 -40.30 -0.18
N ALA A 138 28.19 -40.80 0.96
CA ALA A 138 28.90 -41.81 1.77
C ALA A 138 28.87 -43.23 1.18
N TRP A 139 28.02 -43.52 0.20
CA TRP A 139 27.91 -44.83 -0.47
C TRP A 139 28.64 -44.89 -1.80
N ILE A 140 29.32 -43.83 -2.23
CA ILE A 140 30.06 -43.75 -3.50
C ILE A 140 31.57 -43.99 -3.27
N ILE A 141 31.98 -44.26 -2.05
CA ILE A 141 33.36 -44.68 -1.68
C ILE A 141 33.35 -46.15 -1.37
#